data_36f9d8893b0fc6b02fd37fb365630eb3
#
_entry.id   36f9d8893b0fc6b02fd37fb365630eb3
#
_cell.length_a   1.000
_cell.length_b   1.000
_cell.length_c   1.000
_cell.angle_alpha   90.00
_cell.angle_beta   90.00
_cell.angle_gamma   90.00
#
_symmetry.space_group_name_H-M   'P 1'
#
loop_
_entity.id
_entity.type
_entity.pdbx_description
1 polymer ?
#
loop_
_entity_poly.entity_id
_entity_poly.type
_entity_poly.pdbx_seq_one_letter_code
_entity_poly.pdbx_strand_id
1 'polypeptide(L)'
;MTSQEEITIEDVPSKQRDGLEWILQESFEGWYLMHSKRTLQHIELVRAAMSSGKPIGLVMLKILEGTIGYVYYVAVAKAQRKNGIGKLLLEDSLRIFKARGAQEVFASVEHDNVASEALFASEGFTPTSFSEVSKKHGNLHTVNMYREMLVVPGEILLRKAMAGD
;
A
#
# COMPACT_ATOMS: atom_id res chain seq x y z
N MET A 1 13.12 -3.73 -32.34
CA MET A 1 11.91 -3.45 -31.56
C MET A 1 11.96 -4.27 -30.30
N THR A 2 12.25 -3.65 -29.19
CA THR A 2 12.02 -4.25 -27.89
C THR A 2 10.51 -4.26 -27.66
N SER A 3 9.89 -5.43 -27.67
CA SER A 3 8.53 -5.57 -27.22
C SER A 3 8.49 -5.06 -25.78
N GLN A 4 7.72 -4.04 -25.50
CA GLN A 4 7.41 -3.67 -24.12
C GLN A 4 6.75 -4.90 -23.49
N GLU A 5 7.42 -5.50 -22.51
CA GLU A 5 6.82 -6.58 -21.75
C GLU A 5 5.53 -6.03 -21.13
N GLU A 6 4.43 -6.69 -21.42
CA GLU A 6 3.13 -6.30 -20.88
C GLU A 6 3.11 -6.55 -19.37
N ILE A 7 2.85 -5.51 -18.61
CA ILE A 7 2.73 -5.60 -17.16
C ILE A 7 1.25 -5.76 -16.81
N THR A 8 0.92 -6.83 -16.11
CA THR A 8 -0.41 -7.08 -15.58
C THR A 8 -0.41 -6.99 -14.07
N ILE A 9 -1.55 -6.69 -13.46
CA ILE A 9 -1.70 -6.69 -12.01
C ILE A 9 -2.75 -7.72 -11.64
N GLU A 10 -2.38 -8.63 -10.75
CA GLU A 10 -3.18 -9.80 -10.42
C GLU A 10 -3.32 -9.98 -8.91
N ASP A 11 -4.44 -10.56 -8.49
CA ASP A 11 -4.61 -11.03 -7.11
C ASP A 11 -3.64 -12.17 -6.82
N VAL A 12 -3.11 -12.18 -5.60
CA VAL A 12 -2.25 -13.27 -5.14
C VAL A 12 -2.95 -13.99 -3.99
N PRO A 13 -3.53 -15.17 -4.25
CA PRO A 13 -4.18 -15.94 -3.19
C PRO A 13 -3.18 -16.40 -2.14
N SER A 14 -3.66 -16.63 -0.92
CA SER A 14 -2.84 -16.93 0.26
C SER A 14 -1.78 -18.01 0.02
N LYS A 15 -2.14 -19.03 -0.74
CA LYS A 15 -1.24 -20.17 -1.03
C LYS A 15 -0.04 -19.82 -1.91
N GLN A 16 -0.08 -18.69 -2.61
CA GLN A 16 0.95 -18.27 -3.57
C GLN A 16 1.81 -17.11 -3.05
N ARG A 17 1.50 -16.58 -1.88
CA ARG A 17 2.16 -15.37 -1.35
C ARG A 17 3.62 -15.56 -0.98
N ASP A 18 4.03 -16.79 -0.65
CA ASP A 18 5.44 -17.07 -0.36
C ASP A 18 6.37 -16.71 -1.52
N GLY A 19 5.87 -16.81 -2.76
CA GLY A 19 6.62 -16.44 -3.95
C GLY A 19 6.92 -14.93 -4.07
N LEU A 20 6.38 -14.10 -3.19
CA LEU A 20 6.59 -12.66 -3.16
C LEU A 20 7.61 -12.21 -2.10
N GLU A 21 8.01 -13.08 -1.19
CA GLU A 21 8.87 -12.70 -0.07
C GLU A 21 10.22 -12.11 -0.51
N TRP A 22 10.77 -12.57 -1.62
CA TRP A 22 12.03 -12.06 -2.13
C TRP A 22 11.96 -10.56 -2.48
N ILE A 23 10.79 -10.07 -2.92
CA ILE A 23 10.59 -8.65 -3.21
C ILE A 23 10.63 -7.84 -1.90
N LEU A 24 10.04 -8.37 -0.83
CA LEU A 24 10.12 -7.75 0.50
C LEU A 24 11.54 -7.70 1.02
N GLN A 25 12.32 -8.78 0.80
CA GLN A 25 13.73 -8.84 1.19
C GLN A 25 14.58 -7.78 0.49
N GLU A 26 14.26 -7.44 -0.74
CA GLU A 26 14.93 -6.36 -1.47
C GLU A 26 14.51 -4.95 -1.01
N SER A 27 13.37 -4.82 -0.34
CA SER A 27 12.75 -3.53 -0.02
C SER A 27 12.88 -3.13 1.43
N PHE A 28 12.95 -4.08 2.35
CA PHE A 28 12.88 -3.84 3.79
C PHE A 28 13.97 -4.59 4.54
N GLU A 29 14.33 -4.05 5.72
CA GLU A 29 15.30 -4.64 6.64
C GLU A 29 14.73 -4.68 8.06
N GLY A 30 15.31 -5.51 8.92
CA GLY A 30 15.01 -5.57 10.34
C GLY A 30 13.54 -5.79 10.65
N TRP A 31 12.99 -4.93 11.50
CA TRP A 31 11.60 -5.02 11.94
C TRP A 31 10.60 -4.92 10.78
N TYR A 32 10.85 -4.01 9.83
CA TYR A 32 9.96 -3.85 8.68
C TYR A 32 9.92 -5.10 7.80
N LEU A 33 11.06 -5.74 7.59
CA LEU A 33 11.09 -6.99 6.82
C LEU A 33 10.31 -8.09 7.52
N MET A 34 10.55 -8.28 8.81
CA MET A 34 9.84 -9.30 9.59
C MET A 34 8.33 -9.04 9.62
N HIS A 35 7.94 -7.80 9.87
CA HIS A 35 6.54 -7.41 9.93
C HIS A 35 5.85 -7.52 8.56
N SER A 36 6.52 -7.10 7.49
CA SER A 36 5.96 -7.19 6.13
C SER A 36 5.74 -8.64 5.69
N LYS A 37 6.65 -9.55 5.99
CA LYS A 37 6.48 -10.97 5.72
C LYS A 37 5.30 -11.57 6.48
N ARG A 38 5.15 -11.20 7.74
CA ARG A 38 4.03 -11.65 8.57
C ARG A 38 2.70 -11.10 8.05
N THR A 39 2.68 -9.82 7.71
CA THR A 39 1.50 -9.16 7.15
C THR A 39 1.08 -9.81 5.82
N LEU A 40 2.04 -10.14 4.98
CA LEU A 40 1.79 -10.81 3.69
C LEU A 40 0.96 -12.09 3.84
N GLN A 41 1.19 -12.85 4.90
CA GLN A 41 0.47 -14.11 5.12
C GLN A 41 -0.97 -13.94 5.61
N HIS A 42 -1.28 -12.80 6.23
CA HIS A 42 -2.56 -12.62 6.94
C HIS A 42 -3.46 -11.51 6.39
N ILE A 43 -2.94 -10.61 5.57
CA ILE A 43 -3.70 -9.47 5.06
C ILE A 43 -4.77 -9.91 4.05
N GLU A 44 -5.86 -9.14 3.97
CA GLU A 44 -7.00 -9.48 3.13
C GLU A 44 -6.65 -9.55 1.64
N LEU A 45 -5.99 -8.52 1.13
CA LEU A 45 -5.71 -8.38 -0.28
C LEU A 45 -4.22 -8.17 -0.54
N VAL A 46 -3.70 -8.99 -1.45
CA VAL A 46 -2.36 -8.81 -2.02
C VAL A 46 -2.49 -8.79 -3.54
N ARG A 47 -1.98 -7.73 -4.15
CA ARG A 47 -1.93 -7.59 -5.59
C ARG A 47 -0.48 -7.58 -6.03
N ALA A 48 -0.16 -8.25 -7.12
CA ALA A 48 1.19 -8.26 -7.67
C ALA A 48 1.22 -7.74 -9.10
N ALA A 49 2.24 -6.95 -9.40
CA ALA A 49 2.59 -6.61 -10.77
C ALA A 49 3.40 -7.75 -11.36
N MET A 50 2.96 -8.23 -12.51
CA MET A 50 3.54 -9.40 -13.19
C MET A 50 4.14 -8.97 -14.52
N SER A 51 5.32 -9.48 -14.84
CA SER A 51 5.95 -9.35 -16.15
C SER A 51 6.41 -10.74 -16.60
N SER A 52 5.98 -11.17 -17.77
CA SER A 52 6.31 -12.51 -18.31
C SER A 52 6.05 -13.66 -17.31
N GLY A 53 4.93 -13.58 -16.59
CA GLY A 53 4.55 -14.58 -15.60
C GLY A 53 5.32 -14.54 -14.29
N LYS A 54 6.17 -13.54 -14.08
CA LYS A 54 6.99 -13.40 -12.89
C LYS A 54 6.58 -12.14 -12.09
N PRO A 55 6.43 -12.23 -10.76
CA PRO A 55 6.13 -11.05 -9.96
C PRO A 55 7.32 -10.09 -9.91
N ILE A 56 7.05 -8.81 -10.09
CA ILE A 56 8.06 -7.72 -10.07
C ILE A 56 7.74 -6.65 -9.04
N GLY A 57 6.59 -6.71 -8.43
CA GLY A 57 6.16 -5.78 -7.37
C GLY A 57 4.90 -6.27 -6.70
N LEU A 58 4.59 -5.72 -5.55
CA LEU A 58 3.38 -6.07 -4.81
C LEU A 58 2.87 -4.91 -3.99
N VAL A 59 1.58 -4.97 -3.65
CA VAL A 59 0.92 -4.08 -2.71
C VAL A 59 0.03 -4.90 -1.79
N MET A 60 0.01 -4.53 -0.51
CA MET A 60 -0.84 -5.13 0.51
C MET A 60 -1.91 -4.14 0.92
N LEU A 61 -3.17 -4.56 0.86
CA LEU A 61 -4.32 -3.70 1.09
C LEU A 61 -5.20 -4.24 2.20
N LYS A 62 -5.74 -3.32 3.01
CA LYS A 62 -6.68 -3.62 4.07
C LYS A 62 -7.87 -2.67 4.01
N ILE A 63 -9.05 -3.15 4.36
CA ILE A 63 -10.23 -2.32 4.53
C ILE A 63 -10.52 -2.19 6.02
N LEU A 64 -10.56 -0.93 6.48
CA LEU A 64 -10.89 -0.56 7.84
C LEU A 64 -12.35 -0.12 7.87
N GLU A 65 -13.16 -0.75 8.68
CA GLU A 65 -14.57 -0.36 8.91
C GLU A 65 -15.38 0.02 7.66
N GLY A 66 -15.23 -0.76 6.58
CA GLY A 66 -16.08 -0.70 5.39
C GLY A 66 -15.82 0.45 4.43
N THR A 67 -15.60 1.67 4.92
CA THR A 67 -15.47 2.88 4.07
C THR A 67 -14.06 3.49 4.05
N ILE A 68 -13.11 2.84 4.70
CA ILE A 68 -11.73 3.32 4.80
C ILE A 68 -10.78 2.26 4.26
N GLY A 69 -10.01 2.62 3.24
CA GLY A 69 -8.96 1.78 2.71
C GLY A 69 -7.61 2.12 3.32
N TYR A 70 -6.74 1.13 3.46
CA TYR A 70 -5.38 1.32 3.93
C TYR A 70 -4.39 0.57 3.04
N VAL A 71 -3.41 1.29 2.51
CA VAL A 71 -2.28 0.71 1.77
C VAL A 71 -1.19 0.38 2.79
N TYR A 72 -1.00 -0.90 3.05
CA TYR A 72 -0.09 -1.36 4.11
C TYR A 72 1.37 -1.32 3.69
N TYR A 73 1.69 -1.95 2.56
CA TYR A 73 3.04 -1.99 1.99
C TYR A 73 2.97 -1.93 0.48
N VAL A 74 3.88 -1.18 -0.12
CA VAL A 74 4.16 -1.20 -1.56
C VAL A 74 5.64 -1.55 -1.72
N ALA A 75 5.94 -2.55 -2.52
CA ALA A 75 7.31 -2.98 -2.76
C ALA A 75 7.51 -3.32 -4.24
N VAL A 76 8.63 -2.88 -4.80
CA VAL A 76 9.01 -3.14 -6.19
C VAL A 76 10.38 -3.81 -6.19
N ALA A 77 10.52 -4.87 -6.99
CA ALA A 77 11.79 -5.55 -7.17
C ALA A 77 12.87 -4.55 -7.58
N LYS A 78 14.05 -4.66 -6.98
CA LYS A 78 15.14 -3.69 -7.15
C LYS A 78 15.47 -3.42 -8.61
N ALA A 79 15.52 -4.46 -9.43
CA ALA A 79 15.83 -4.35 -10.86
C ALA A 79 14.73 -3.64 -11.67
N GLN A 80 13.53 -3.50 -11.12
CA GLN A 80 12.36 -2.93 -11.80
C GLN A 80 11.99 -1.53 -11.30
N ARG A 81 12.75 -0.97 -10.35
CA ARG A 81 12.49 0.35 -9.79
C ARG A 81 12.69 1.45 -10.84
N LYS A 82 12.03 2.60 -10.64
CA LYS A 82 12.06 3.78 -11.54
C LYS A 82 11.39 3.53 -12.91
N ASN A 83 10.58 2.49 -13.02
CA ASN A 83 9.81 2.15 -14.23
C ASN A 83 8.30 2.34 -14.07
N GLY A 84 7.88 3.04 -13.01
CA GLY A 84 6.46 3.32 -12.77
C GLY A 84 5.65 2.16 -12.20
N ILE A 85 6.28 1.08 -11.75
CA ILE A 85 5.57 -0.10 -11.22
C ILE A 85 4.81 0.24 -9.93
N GLY A 86 5.45 0.98 -9.01
CA GLY A 86 4.78 1.43 -7.78
C GLY A 86 3.54 2.27 -8.06
N LYS A 87 3.61 3.14 -9.06
CA LYS A 87 2.47 3.95 -9.50
C LYS A 87 1.33 3.09 -10.04
N LEU A 88 1.63 2.11 -10.89
CA LEU A 88 0.63 1.17 -11.41
C LEU A 88 -0.06 0.39 -10.28
N LEU A 89 0.70 -0.09 -9.31
CA LEU A 89 0.18 -0.79 -8.15
C LEU A 89 -0.73 0.11 -7.30
N LEU A 90 -0.33 1.36 -7.08
CA LEU A 90 -1.12 2.30 -6.30
C LEU A 90 -2.41 2.70 -7.03
N GLU A 91 -2.35 2.97 -8.32
CA GLU A 91 -3.53 3.25 -9.15
C GLU A 91 -4.52 2.09 -9.14
N ASP A 92 -4.04 0.86 -9.28
CA ASP A 92 -4.85 -0.36 -9.17
C ASP A 92 -5.51 -0.46 -7.79
N SER A 93 -4.77 -0.18 -6.74
CA SER A 93 -5.26 -0.18 -5.36
C SER A 93 -6.40 0.83 -5.17
N LEU A 94 -6.26 2.03 -5.70
CA LEU A 94 -7.29 3.06 -5.61
C LEU A 94 -8.55 2.66 -6.36
N ARG A 95 -8.43 1.98 -7.52
CA ARG A 95 -9.60 1.44 -8.23
C ARG A 95 -10.34 0.39 -7.40
N ILE A 96 -9.61 -0.49 -6.73
CA ILE A 96 -10.20 -1.52 -5.85
C ILE A 96 -10.95 -0.86 -4.68
N PHE A 97 -10.32 0.10 -4.01
CA PHE A 97 -10.95 0.80 -2.91
C PHE A 97 -12.20 1.56 -3.35
N LYS A 98 -12.14 2.23 -4.49
CA LYS A 98 -13.31 2.92 -5.06
C LYS A 98 -14.45 1.95 -5.36
N ALA A 99 -14.16 0.82 -5.99
CA ALA A 99 -15.14 -0.21 -6.31
C ALA A 99 -15.79 -0.81 -5.06
N ARG A 100 -15.08 -0.81 -3.92
CA ARG A 100 -15.59 -1.29 -2.63
C ARG A 100 -16.27 -0.19 -1.80
N GLY A 101 -16.41 1.01 -2.34
CA GLY A 101 -17.10 2.10 -1.67
C GLY A 101 -16.26 2.87 -0.64
N ALA A 102 -14.93 2.74 -0.67
CA ALA A 102 -14.09 3.51 0.23
C ALA A 102 -14.22 5.01 -0.02
N GLN A 103 -14.42 5.77 1.04
CA GLN A 103 -14.50 7.23 0.98
C GLN A 103 -13.17 7.91 1.26
N GLU A 104 -12.29 7.22 1.94
CA GLU A 104 -10.94 7.68 2.28
C GLU A 104 -9.97 6.52 2.14
N VAL A 105 -8.73 6.85 1.77
CA VAL A 105 -7.62 5.90 1.78
C VAL A 105 -6.46 6.50 2.55
N PHE A 106 -5.88 5.70 3.44
CA PHE A 106 -4.72 6.08 4.22
C PHE A 106 -3.51 5.23 3.85
N ALA A 107 -2.34 5.77 4.09
CA ALA A 107 -1.06 5.07 4.02
C ALA A 107 -0.11 5.69 5.04
N SER A 108 0.86 4.95 5.53
CA SER A 108 1.93 5.51 6.34
C SER A 108 3.28 5.26 5.67
N VAL A 109 4.17 6.25 5.75
CA VAL A 109 5.51 6.16 5.19
C VAL A 109 6.54 6.63 6.22
N GLU A 110 7.73 6.04 6.20
CA GLU A 110 8.83 6.54 7.02
C GLU A 110 9.17 7.97 6.63
N HIS A 111 9.47 8.80 7.64
CA HIS A 111 9.76 10.22 7.46
C HIS A 111 10.84 10.51 6.40
N ASP A 112 11.84 9.63 6.30
CA ASP A 112 12.97 9.82 5.38
C ASP A 112 12.79 9.10 4.02
N ASN A 113 11.65 8.44 3.80
CA ASN A 113 11.41 7.71 2.55
C ASN A 113 10.85 8.64 1.48
N VAL A 114 11.74 9.42 0.87
CA VAL A 114 11.40 10.43 -0.14
C VAL A 114 10.70 9.81 -1.36
N ALA A 115 11.13 8.64 -1.80
CA ALA A 115 10.55 7.95 -2.96
C ALA A 115 9.09 7.55 -2.71
N SER A 116 8.78 7.02 -1.52
CA SER A 116 7.40 6.66 -1.15
C SER A 116 6.53 7.91 -0.97
N GLU A 117 7.05 8.94 -0.32
CA GLU A 117 6.30 10.20 -0.18
C GLU A 117 5.94 10.78 -1.55
N ALA A 118 6.89 10.82 -2.50
CA ALA A 118 6.66 11.30 -3.84
C ALA A 118 5.64 10.46 -4.59
N LEU A 119 5.69 9.14 -4.45
CA LEU A 119 4.73 8.22 -5.06
C LEU A 119 3.31 8.51 -4.59
N PHE A 120 3.09 8.56 -3.29
CA PHE A 120 1.77 8.83 -2.73
C PHE A 120 1.28 10.24 -3.06
N ALA A 121 2.17 11.24 -3.00
CA ALA A 121 1.82 12.62 -3.37
C ALA A 121 1.37 12.71 -4.83
N SER A 122 2.01 11.96 -5.74
CA SER A 122 1.64 11.93 -7.16
C SER A 122 0.21 11.42 -7.39
N GLU A 123 -0.33 10.64 -6.47
CA GLU A 123 -1.68 10.08 -6.52
C GLU A 123 -2.68 10.86 -5.64
N GLY A 124 -2.30 12.04 -5.15
CA GLY A 124 -3.19 12.93 -4.42
C GLY A 124 -3.28 12.71 -2.91
N PHE A 125 -2.36 11.93 -2.33
CA PHE A 125 -2.27 11.79 -0.88
C PHE A 125 -1.60 13.02 -0.26
N THR A 126 -2.08 13.45 0.89
CA THR A 126 -1.52 14.55 1.66
C THR A 126 -1.27 14.11 3.10
N PRO A 127 -0.27 14.70 3.79
CA PRO A 127 -0.05 14.42 5.19
C PRO A 127 -1.27 14.78 6.05
N THR A 128 -1.54 13.95 7.05
CA THR A 128 -2.58 14.21 8.05
C THR A 128 -2.04 13.91 9.44
N SER A 129 -2.86 14.13 10.44
CA SER A 129 -2.47 13.93 11.85
C SER A 129 -3.59 13.26 12.62
N PHE A 130 -3.26 12.72 13.80
CA PHE A 130 -4.27 12.16 14.71
C PHE A 130 -5.37 13.19 15.00
N SER A 131 -5.00 14.44 15.24
CA SER A 131 -5.94 15.52 15.53
C SER A 131 -6.92 15.74 14.38
N GLU A 132 -6.44 15.80 13.16
CA GLU A 132 -7.31 15.99 11.98
C GLU A 132 -8.24 14.79 11.75
N VAL A 133 -7.72 13.57 11.87
CA VAL A 133 -8.52 12.35 11.73
C VAL A 133 -9.57 12.27 12.84
N SER A 134 -9.22 12.59 14.07
CA SER A 134 -10.14 12.54 15.20
C SER A 134 -11.26 13.58 15.13
N LYS A 135 -11.02 14.72 14.52
CA LYS A 135 -12.08 15.71 14.26
C LYS A 135 -13.19 15.16 13.39
N LYS A 136 -12.84 14.31 12.42
CA LYS A 136 -13.80 13.70 11.51
C LYS A 136 -14.44 12.43 12.08
N HIS A 137 -13.64 11.58 12.71
CA HIS A 137 -14.05 10.22 13.10
C HIS A 137 -14.28 10.03 14.59
N GLY A 138 -13.92 11.01 15.43
CA GLY A 138 -13.93 10.90 16.89
C GLY A 138 -12.68 10.22 17.43
N ASN A 139 -12.39 10.47 18.71
CA ASN A 139 -11.14 10.03 19.34
C ASN A 139 -11.04 8.49 19.44
N LEU A 140 -12.09 7.82 19.88
CA LEU A 140 -12.07 6.37 20.06
C LEU A 140 -11.91 5.64 18.74
N HIS A 141 -12.65 6.06 17.73
CA HIS A 141 -12.57 5.50 16.38
C HIS A 141 -11.16 5.70 15.80
N THR A 142 -10.58 6.88 15.97
CA THR A 142 -9.24 7.19 15.49
C THR A 142 -8.17 6.36 16.19
N VAL A 143 -8.28 6.14 17.49
CA VAL A 143 -7.37 5.23 18.22
C VAL A 143 -7.42 3.82 17.62
N ASN A 144 -8.61 3.31 17.34
CA ASN A 144 -8.77 1.99 16.74
C ASN A 144 -8.19 1.94 15.32
N MET A 145 -8.40 2.98 14.52
CA MET A 145 -7.80 3.09 13.17
C MET A 145 -6.27 3.03 13.24
N TYR A 146 -5.66 3.83 14.11
CA TYR A 146 -4.20 3.86 14.27
C TYR A 146 -3.64 2.50 14.70
N ARG A 147 -4.37 1.80 15.58
CA ARG A 147 -4.00 0.45 15.99
C ARG A 147 -4.04 -0.53 14.83
N GLU A 148 -5.09 -0.50 14.02
CA GLU A 148 -5.24 -1.38 12.86
C GLU A 148 -4.25 -1.05 11.73
N MET A 149 -3.95 0.22 11.52
CA MET A 149 -2.95 0.68 10.56
C MET A 149 -1.52 0.43 11.04
N LEU A 150 -1.34 0.23 12.34
CA LEU A 150 -0.04 0.06 12.98
C LEU A 150 0.93 1.21 12.62
N VAL A 151 0.47 2.45 12.79
CA VAL A 151 1.33 3.62 12.61
C VAL A 151 2.32 3.69 13.77
N VAL A 152 3.60 3.66 13.47
CA VAL A 152 4.68 3.67 14.48
C VAL A 152 5.38 5.03 14.53
N PRO A 153 6.06 5.38 15.64
CA PRO A 153 6.83 6.62 15.71
C PRO A 153 7.83 6.72 14.56
N GLY A 154 7.94 7.92 13.98
CA GLY A 154 8.81 8.17 12.82
C GLY A 154 8.13 8.01 11.47
N GLU A 155 6.88 7.60 11.45
CA GLU A 155 6.09 7.53 10.22
C GLU A 155 5.18 8.75 10.07
N ILE A 156 4.94 9.12 8.80
CA ILE A 156 3.97 10.15 8.42
C ILE A 156 2.72 9.42 7.95
N LEU A 157 1.57 9.80 8.49
CA LEU A 157 0.29 9.31 8.00
C LEU A 157 -0.17 10.17 6.83
N LEU A 158 -0.52 9.52 5.74
CA LEU A 158 -1.00 10.15 4.51
C LEU A 158 -2.47 9.79 4.29
N ARG A 159 -3.22 10.72 3.72
CA ARG A 159 -4.65 10.56 3.46
C ARG A 159 -5.01 11.04 2.07
N LYS A 160 -5.91 10.32 1.42
CA LYS A 160 -6.57 10.73 0.19
C LYS A 160 -8.09 10.61 0.37
N ALA A 161 -8.82 11.69 0.13
CA ALA A 161 -10.28 11.62 -0.01
C ALA A 161 -10.60 11.04 -1.37
N MET A 162 -11.48 10.04 -1.40
CA MET A 162 -11.98 9.48 -2.65
C MET A 162 -13.11 10.36 -3.17
N ALA A 163 -13.05 10.76 -4.44
CA ALA A 163 -14.10 11.54 -5.04
C ALA A 163 -15.40 10.72 -5.08
N GLY A 164 -16.47 11.27 -4.49
CA GLY A 164 -17.80 10.73 -4.67
C GLY A 164 -18.26 10.95 -6.11
N ASP A 165 -18.97 9.99 -6.66
CA ASP A 165 -19.65 10.17 -7.95
C ASP A 165 -20.88 11.08 -7.77
#